data_0aef7c3c9e621af7c1805ff0a379b12c
#
_entry.id   0aef7c3c9e621af7c1805ff0a379b12c
#
_cell.length_a   1.000
_cell.length_b   1.000
_cell.length_c   1.000
_cell.angle_alpha   90.00
_cell.angle_beta   90.00
_cell.angle_gamma   90.00
#
_symmetry.space_group_name_H-M   'P 1'
#
loop_
_entity.id
_entity.type
_entity.pdbx_description
1 polymer ?
#
loop_
_entity_poly.entity_id
_entity_poly.type
_entity_poly.pdbx_seq_one_letter_code
_entity_poly.pdbx_strand_id
1 'polypeptide(L)'
;MIEKNKKAKIAIVGGGVAGASAALYFGQLGLDVTLFEKETSLVSGPPFCHLHAGGNLYREISDTQCVTLLKQSIDFLRFYPFIVDYRPTVIVLPLSDSGTPEALLLRLDLLTREYEALIAQDADNKVLGESENYYKRYDRSEIEVLKQQELVKTPKNCDEWMIPVAKNIDLNNVQFPLIMVQEYGLNLFRLAAGTALMLESLESVTLHMESIVHNIQKNCTNDAWIVSYLKEDKSHEESFDYLINAAGFRTGKIDDLLGAPCKAMVEFKAAYVSQWDGCDDTCFPEIIFHGERGTPQGMGQFTPYPNGFFQLHGMTKEITLYVQILR
;
A
#
# COMPACT_ATOMS: atom_id res chain seq x y z
N MET A 1 -19.11 37.32 -26.73
CA MET A 1 -19.13 36.68 -25.39
C MET A 1 -18.28 35.45 -25.50
N ILE A 2 -17.12 35.44 -24.82
CA ILE A 2 -16.29 34.25 -24.74
C ILE A 2 -17.08 33.26 -23.82
N GLU A 3 -17.55 32.13 -24.37
CA GLU A 3 -18.08 31.06 -23.55
C GLU A 3 -17.05 30.75 -22.45
N LYS A 4 -17.45 30.94 -21.18
CA LYS A 4 -16.66 30.45 -20.05
C LYS A 4 -16.44 28.98 -20.32
N ASN A 5 -15.19 28.57 -20.57
CA ASN A 5 -14.83 27.13 -20.68
C ASN A 5 -15.47 26.39 -19.52
N LYS A 6 -16.52 25.63 -19.81
CA LYS A 6 -17.17 24.79 -18.82
C LYS A 6 -16.15 23.76 -18.38
N LYS A 7 -15.75 23.77 -17.11
CA LYS A 7 -14.87 22.74 -16.56
C LYS A 7 -15.51 21.37 -16.73
N ALA A 8 -14.74 20.37 -17.13
CA ALA A 8 -15.21 19.01 -17.21
C ALA A 8 -15.62 18.51 -15.80
N LYS A 9 -16.78 17.89 -15.70
CA LYS A 9 -17.31 17.31 -14.47
C LYS A 9 -17.02 15.81 -14.43
N ILE A 10 -16.30 15.36 -13.40
CA ILE A 10 -15.81 13.99 -13.27
C ILE A 10 -16.48 13.30 -12.10
N ALA A 11 -17.13 12.16 -12.34
CA ALA A 11 -17.58 11.26 -11.29
C ALA A 11 -16.49 10.21 -10.99
N ILE A 12 -16.23 9.97 -9.71
CA ILE A 12 -15.37 8.87 -9.25
C ILE A 12 -16.18 8.00 -8.31
N VAL A 13 -16.31 6.71 -8.61
CA VAL A 13 -17.07 5.75 -7.79
C VAL A 13 -16.11 4.88 -7.00
N GLY A 14 -16.12 5.05 -5.67
CA GLY A 14 -15.27 4.39 -4.70
C GLY A 14 -14.19 5.30 -4.12
N GLY A 15 -14.24 5.53 -2.81
CA GLY A 15 -13.33 6.37 -2.04
C GLY A 15 -12.14 5.61 -1.43
N GLY A 16 -11.78 4.46 -1.97
CA GLY A 16 -10.54 3.74 -1.61
C GLY A 16 -9.29 4.53 -2.01
N VAL A 17 -8.10 3.95 -1.78
CA VAL A 17 -6.82 4.63 -2.08
C VAL A 17 -6.78 5.17 -3.51
N ALA A 18 -7.19 4.37 -4.49
CA ALA A 18 -7.16 4.78 -5.90
C ALA A 18 -8.11 5.93 -6.21
N GLY A 19 -9.38 5.82 -5.78
CA GLY A 19 -10.39 6.85 -6.06
C GLY A 19 -10.13 8.15 -5.30
N ALA A 20 -9.73 8.07 -4.04
CA ALA A 20 -9.38 9.23 -3.24
C ALA A 20 -8.14 9.96 -3.79
N SER A 21 -7.11 9.20 -4.24
CA SER A 21 -5.93 9.78 -4.90
C SER A 21 -6.28 10.44 -6.22
N ALA A 22 -7.13 9.81 -7.04
CA ALA A 22 -7.58 10.41 -8.30
C ALA A 22 -8.38 11.69 -8.05
N ALA A 23 -9.30 11.67 -7.06
CA ALA A 23 -10.08 12.85 -6.69
C ALA A 23 -9.19 14.00 -6.24
N LEU A 24 -8.18 13.70 -5.40
CA LEU A 24 -7.22 14.69 -4.92
C LEU A 24 -6.40 15.27 -6.08
N TYR A 25 -5.86 14.42 -6.93
CA TYR A 25 -5.04 14.85 -8.08
C TYR A 25 -5.85 15.74 -9.05
N PHE A 26 -7.02 15.30 -9.46
CA PHE A 26 -7.86 16.09 -10.38
C PHE A 26 -8.39 17.36 -9.72
N GLY A 27 -8.73 17.29 -8.43
CA GLY A 27 -9.15 18.48 -7.67
C GLY A 27 -8.06 19.53 -7.56
N GLN A 28 -6.80 19.14 -7.34
CA GLN A 28 -5.63 20.05 -7.35
C GLN A 28 -5.38 20.68 -8.72
N LEU A 29 -5.72 19.98 -9.81
CA LEU A 29 -5.72 20.57 -11.17
C LEU A 29 -6.90 21.52 -11.42
N GLY A 30 -7.79 21.69 -10.44
CA GLY A 30 -8.96 22.56 -10.51
C GLY A 30 -10.10 22.02 -11.37
N LEU A 31 -10.15 20.72 -11.63
CA LEU A 31 -11.27 20.05 -12.29
C LEU A 31 -12.45 19.88 -11.32
N ASP A 32 -13.67 19.86 -11.84
CA ASP A 32 -14.88 19.65 -11.05
C ASP A 32 -15.05 18.13 -10.79
N VAL A 33 -14.78 17.68 -9.56
CA VAL A 33 -14.76 16.27 -9.20
C VAL A 33 -15.84 15.98 -8.15
N THR A 34 -16.61 14.92 -8.38
CA THR A 34 -17.52 14.36 -7.39
C THR A 34 -17.08 12.92 -7.06
N LEU A 35 -16.75 12.67 -5.80
CA LEU A 35 -16.35 11.35 -5.30
C LEU A 35 -17.50 10.72 -4.51
N PHE A 36 -17.92 9.53 -4.93
CA PHE A 36 -18.95 8.73 -4.27
C PHE A 36 -18.32 7.61 -3.44
N GLU A 37 -18.53 7.61 -2.13
CA GLU A 37 -18.13 6.54 -1.22
C GLU A 37 -19.33 6.06 -0.41
N LYS A 38 -19.51 4.74 -0.36
CA LYS A 38 -20.63 4.11 0.35
C LYS A 38 -20.42 4.01 1.86
N GLU A 39 -19.18 4.05 2.33
CA GLU A 39 -18.84 4.00 3.74
C GLU A 39 -18.76 5.42 4.36
N THR A 40 -18.62 5.46 5.67
CA THR A 40 -18.52 6.72 6.45
C THR A 40 -17.14 7.36 6.37
N SER A 41 -16.13 6.65 5.86
CA SER A 41 -14.75 7.14 5.75
C SER A 41 -14.13 6.77 4.42
N LEU A 42 -13.21 7.63 3.94
CA LEU A 42 -12.32 7.32 2.82
C LEU A 42 -11.30 6.27 3.24
N VAL A 43 -10.75 5.56 2.24
CA VAL A 43 -9.70 4.56 2.43
C VAL A 43 -10.07 3.53 3.51
N SER A 44 -11.36 3.15 3.52
CA SER A 44 -11.97 2.24 4.49
C SER A 44 -11.54 0.78 4.27
N GLY A 45 -10.24 0.53 4.21
CA GLY A 45 -9.68 -0.83 4.22
C GLY A 45 -9.75 -1.47 5.61
N PRO A 46 -9.36 -2.75 5.73
CA PRO A 46 -9.19 -3.36 7.05
C PRO A 46 -8.26 -2.51 7.91
N PRO A 47 -8.53 -2.34 9.23
CA PRO A 47 -7.74 -1.47 10.10
C PRO A 47 -6.27 -1.88 10.21
N PHE A 48 -5.96 -3.12 9.89
CA PHE A 48 -4.61 -3.68 9.83
C PHE A 48 -4.20 -3.98 8.37
N CYS A 49 -4.61 -3.14 7.44
CA CYS A 49 -4.17 -3.25 6.05
C CYS A 49 -2.70 -2.88 5.96
N HIS A 50 -1.92 -3.80 5.42
CA HIS A 50 -0.51 -3.60 5.19
C HIS A 50 -0.30 -2.78 3.92
N LEU A 51 0.14 -1.56 4.09
CA LEU A 51 0.66 -0.72 3.02
C LEU A 51 2.17 -0.62 3.15
N HIS A 52 2.88 -0.71 2.05
CA HIS A 52 4.33 -0.86 2.04
C HIS A 52 4.94 -0.08 0.87
N ALA A 53 6.06 0.58 1.14
CA ALA A 53 6.90 1.16 0.10
C ALA A 53 7.95 0.13 -0.32
N GLY A 54 8.28 0.09 -1.62
CA GLY A 54 9.38 -0.71 -2.10
C GLY A 54 9.05 -1.70 -3.19
N GLY A 55 10.06 -2.36 -3.72
CA GLY A 55 9.96 -3.21 -4.90
C GLY A 55 10.50 -4.62 -4.75
N ASN A 56 11.06 -4.99 -3.59
CA ASN A 56 11.85 -6.22 -3.46
C ASN A 56 11.15 -7.39 -2.74
N LEU A 57 9.88 -7.24 -2.38
CA LEU A 57 9.16 -8.22 -1.54
C LEU A 57 8.97 -9.58 -2.19
N TYR A 58 8.88 -9.62 -3.51
CA TYR A 58 8.54 -10.83 -4.25
C TYR A 58 9.69 -11.24 -5.14
N ARG A 59 10.28 -12.38 -4.81
CA ARG A 59 11.35 -12.99 -5.60
C ARG A 59 10.92 -13.36 -7.03
N GLU A 60 9.63 -13.67 -7.21
CA GLU A 60 9.05 -14.14 -8.46
C GLU A 60 8.78 -13.03 -9.48
N ILE A 61 8.83 -11.76 -9.07
CA ILE A 61 8.66 -10.64 -10.00
C ILE A 61 9.98 -10.29 -10.69
N SER A 62 9.90 -9.75 -11.89
CA SER A 62 11.08 -9.34 -12.65
C SER A 62 11.73 -8.09 -12.06
N ASP A 63 13.01 -7.89 -12.36
CA ASP A 63 13.74 -6.67 -11.97
C ASP A 63 13.07 -5.40 -12.51
N THR A 64 12.53 -5.45 -13.74
CA THR A 64 11.76 -4.34 -14.32
C THR A 64 10.52 -4.02 -13.48
N GLN A 65 9.81 -5.03 -12.98
CA GLN A 65 8.67 -4.82 -12.09
C GLN A 65 9.11 -4.23 -10.75
N CYS A 66 10.22 -4.70 -10.18
CA CYS A 66 10.78 -4.12 -8.95
C CYS A 66 11.11 -2.64 -9.10
N VAL A 67 11.78 -2.26 -10.19
CA VAL A 67 12.09 -0.85 -10.50
C VAL A 67 10.82 -0.03 -10.68
N THR A 68 9.81 -0.59 -11.34
CA THR A 68 8.50 0.08 -11.50
C THR A 68 7.84 0.32 -10.14
N LEU A 69 7.83 -0.68 -9.25
CA LEU A 69 7.28 -0.56 -7.90
C LEU A 69 8.05 0.46 -7.05
N LEU A 70 9.37 0.50 -7.16
CA LEU A 70 10.20 1.52 -6.50
C LEU A 70 9.77 2.93 -6.94
N LYS A 71 9.65 3.19 -8.25
CA LYS A 71 9.22 4.48 -8.79
C LYS A 71 7.82 4.86 -8.31
N GLN A 72 6.87 3.93 -8.39
CA GLN A 72 5.50 4.13 -7.88
C GLN A 72 5.46 4.41 -6.38
N SER A 73 6.31 3.75 -5.59
CA SER A 73 6.44 4.02 -4.15
C SER A 73 6.94 5.44 -3.88
N ILE A 74 7.94 5.89 -4.62
CA ILE A 74 8.49 7.24 -4.50
C ILE A 74 7.41 8.27 -4.86
N ASP A 75 6.70 8.09 -5.99
CA ASP A 75 5.61 8.97 -6.40
C ASP A 75 4.51 9.03 -5.33
N PHE A 76 4.16 7.87 -4.76
CA PHE A 76 3.13 7.78 -3.72
C PHE A 76 3.56 8.49 -2.42
N LEU A 77 4.82 8.35 -2.00
CA LEU A 77 5.36 9.04 -0.83
C LEU A 77 5.53 10.54 -1.04
N ARG A 78 5.82 10.98 -2.25
CA ARG A 78 5.83 12.41 -2.60
C ARG A 78 4.41 12.99 -2.57
N PHE A 79 3.42 12.21 -2.98
CA PHE A 79 2.02 12.62 -2.97
C PHE A 79 1.43 12.65 -1.54
N TYR A 80 1.87 11.71 -0.68
CA TYR A 80 1.40 11.55 0.69
C TYR A 80 2.56 11.49 1.71
N PRO A 81 3.37 12.54 1.87
CA PRO A 81 4.58 12.47 2.70
C PRO A 81 4.31 12.23 4.20
N PHE A 82 3.09 12.49 4.66
CA PHE A 82 2.68 12.36 6.05
C PHE A 82 2.30 10.92 6.48
N ILE A 83 2.29 9.96 5.55
CA ILE A 83 1.83 8.60 5.85
C ILE A 83 2.94 7.65 6.27
N VAL A 84 4.20 8.03 6.11
CA VAL A 84 5.34 7.14 6.35
C VAL A 84 5.50 6.83 7.83
N ASP A 85 5.52 5.56 8.16
CA ASP A 85 6.11 5.06 9.41
C ASP A 85 7.57 4.68 9.11
N TYR A 86 8.52 5.47 9.62
CA TYR A 86 9.96 5.25 9.37
C TYR A 86 10.49 3.99 10.07
N ARG A 87 9.77 2.90 9.91
CA ARG A 87 10.06 1.57 10.39
C ARG A 87 10.59 0.75 9.22
N PRO A 88 11.87 0.36 9.24
CA PRO A 88 12.48 -0.38 8.15
C PRO A 88 11.94 -1.81 8.06
N THR A 89 12.26 -2.48 6.98
CA THR A 89 11.92 -3.88 6.73
C THR A 89 13.16 -4.76 6.81
N VAL A 90 13.07 -5.86 7.55
CA VAL A 90 14.11 -6.89 7.61
C VAL A 90 13.71 -8.08 6.76
N ILE A 91 14.59 -8.50 5.88
CA ILE A 91 14.40 -9.65 5.01
C ILE A 91 15.23 -10.82 5.57
N VAL A 92 14.57 -11.94 5.77
CA VAL A 92 15.12 -13.16 6.31
C VAL A 92 14.87 -14.31 5.33
N LEU A 93 15.91 -15.07 5.00
CA LEU A 93 15.78 -16.30 4.23
C LEU A 93 15.90 -17.48 5.18
N PRO A 94 14.86 -18.29 5.38
CA PRO A 94 14.97 -19.56 6.11
C PRO A 94 15.95 -20.51 5.43
N LEU A 95 16.58 -21.41 6.18
CA LEU A 95 17.45 -22.46 5.60
C LEU A 95 16.71 -23.37 4.62
N SER A 96 15.39 -23.51 4.79
CA SER A 96 14.53 -24.30 3.90
C SER A 96 14.21 -23.59 2.59
N ASP A 97 14.51 -22.29 2.46
CA ASP A 97 14.26 -21.53 1.26
C ASP A 97 15.29 -21.87 0.16
N SER A 98 14.84 -22.02 -1.07
CA SER A 98 15.68 -22.33 -2.22
C SER A 98 16.47 -21.14 -2.76
N GLY A 99 16.13 -19.92 -2.34
CA GLY A 99 16.85 -18.70 -2.70
C GLY A 99 18.08 -18.49 -1.82
N THR A 100 18.90 -17.55 -2.21
CA THR A 100 20.10 -17.17 -1.45
C THR A 100 20.15 -15.66 -1.20
N PRO A 101 20.76 -15.21 -0.10
CA PRO A 101 20.95 -13.78 0.15
C PRO A 101 21.71 -13.09 -0.98
N GLU A 102 22.69 -13.76 -1.61
CA GLU A 102 23.49 -13.19 -2.70
C GLU A 102 22.64 -12.81 -3.91
N ALA A 103 21.65 -13.65 -4.26
CA ALA A 103 20.72 -13.36 -5.36
C ALA A 103 19.85 -12.14 -5.03
N LEU A 104 19.45 -11.99 -3.77
CA LEU A 104 18.69 -10.82 -3.30
C LEU A 104 19.55 -9.54 -3.33
N LEU A 105 20.82 -9.63 -2.92
CA LEU A 105 21.74 -8.49 -2.92
C LEU A 105 21.91 -7.90 -4.31
N LEU A 106 21.99 -8.71 -5.37
CA LEU A 106 22.07 -8.22 -6.76
C LEU A 106 20.88 -7.35 -7.13
N ARG A 107 19.69 -7.73 -6.69
CA ARG A 107 18.45 -6.92 -6.90
C ARG A 107 18.47 -5.64 -6.08
N LEU A 108 18.92 -5.69 -4.83
CA LEU A 108 19.04 -4.50 -3.98
C LEU A 108 20.07 -3.51 -4.53
N ASP A 109 21.18 -3.99 -5.06
CA ASP A 109 22.16 -3.15 -5.76
C ASP A 109 21.56 -2.46 -6.99
N LEU A 110 20.71 -3.17 -7.74
CA LEU A 110 19.99 -2.57 -8.85
C LEU A 110 19.03 -1.47 -8.37
N LEU A 111 18.22 -1.74 -7.34
CA LEU A 111 17.25 -0.77 -6.80
C LEU A 111 17.95 0.44 -6.19
N THR A 112 19.10 0.27 -5.53
CA THR A 112 19.92 1.36 -5.01
C THR A 112 20.40 2.29 -6.13
N ARG A 113 20.96 1.73 -7.22
CA ARG A 113 21.38 2.53 -8.39
C ARG A 113 20.23 3.27 -9.06
N GLU A 114 19.08 2.60 -9.20
CA GLU A 114 17.88 3.26 -9.74
C GLU A 114 17.38 4.39 -8.83
N TYR A 115 17.42 4.19 -7.51
CA TYR A 115 17.07 5.22 -6.53
C TYR A 115 18.03 6.42 -6.58
N GLU A 116 19.33 6.17 -6.65
CA GLU A 116 20.35 7.22 -6.86
C GLU A 116 20.09 8.02 -8.14
N ALA A 117 19.81 7.32 -9.25
CA ALA A 117 19.50 7.96 -10.52
C ALA A 117 18.21 8.83 -10.44
N LEU A 118 17.20 8.38 -9.71
CA LEU A 118 15.97 9.15 -9.50
C LEU A 118 16.21 10.39 -8.64
N ILE A 119 17.02 10.30 -7.57
CA ILE A 119 17.43 11.45 -6.74
C ILE A 119 18.24 12.45 -7.57
N ALA A 120 19.14 11.97 -8.43
CA ALA A 120 19.92 12.84 -9.31
C ALA A 120 19.07 13.58 -10.35
N GLN A 121 17.94 13.02 -10.77
CA GLN A 121 16.98 13.66 -11.66
C GLN A 121 16.14 14.73 -10.94
N ASP A 122 15.72 14.43 -9.71
CA ASP A 122 14.92 15.32 -8.88
C ASP A 122 15.18 15.00 -7.40
N ALA A 123 15.72 15.97 -6.66
CA ALA A 123 16.08 15.81 -5.25
C ALA A 123 14.88 15.46 -4.36
N ASP A 124 13.66 15.82 -4.76
CA ASP A 124 12.42 15.49 -4.05
C ASP A 124 12.09 13.99 -4.10
N ASN A 125 12.77 13.21 -4.93
CA ASN A 125 12.66 11.76 -4.94
C ASN A 125 13.33 11.08 -3.72
N LYS A 126 14.08 11.84 -2.90
CA LYS A 126 14.77 11.32 -1.71
C LYS A 126 13.81 11.06 -0.54
N VAL A 127 12.80 10.26 -0.76
CA VAL A 127 11.72 9.94 0.22
C VAL A 127 12.00 8.68 1.05
N LEU A 128 12.96 7.86 0.62
CA LEU A 128 13.37 6.63 1.33
C LEU A 128 14.68 6.81 2.13
N GLY A 129 15.15 8.05 2.33
CA GLY A 129 16.39 8.36 3.03
C GLY A 129 17.61 8.42 2.09
N GLU A 130 18.81 8.35 2.67
CA GLU A 130 20.06 8.38 1.89
C GLU A 130 20.22 7.10 1.06
N SER A 131 20.60 7.23 -0.20
CA SER A 131 20.75 6.08 -1.10
C SER A 131 21.85 5.11 -0.64
N GLU A 132 22.93 5.61 -0.05
CA GLU A 132 24.00 4.78 0.50
C GLU A 132 23.50 3.87 1.64
N ASN A 133 22.41 4.24 2.30
CA ASN A 133 21.80 3.49 3.39
C ASN A 133 20.56 2.72 2.95
N TYR A 134 20.27 2.62 1.63
CA TYR A 134 19.06 1.97 1.14
C TYR A 134 18.88 0.56 1.70
N TYR A 135 19.99 -0.20 1.87
CA TYR A 135 19.97 -1.45 2.61
C TYR A 135 21.26 -1.64 3.41
N LYS A 136 21.18 -2.43 4.49
CA LYS A 136 22.32 -2.86 5.31
C LYS A 136 22.30 -4.38 5.48
N ARG A 137 23.48 -5.02 5.31
CA ARG A 137 23.70 -6.45 5.56
C ARG A 137 24.16 -6.64 6.99
N TYR A 138 23.77 -7.80 7.55
CA TYR A 138 24.20 -8.21 8.88
C TYR A 138 24.66 -9.65 8.84
N ASP A 139 25.93 -9.87 9.06
CA ASP A 139 26.51 -11.19 9.20
C ASP A 139 26.15 -11.81 10.56
N ARG A 140 26.30 -13.13 10.69
CA ARG A 140 25.94 -13.83 11.92
C ARG A 140 26.60 -13.25 13.16
N SER A 141 27.92 -12.92 13.08
CA SER A 141 28.67 -12.34 14.18
C SER A 141 28.14 -10.98 14.62
N GLU A 142 27.71 -10.14 13.70
CA GLU A 142 27.10 -8.84 14.00
C GLU A 142 25.76 -9.02 14.73
N ILE A 143 24.92 -9.96 14.26
CA ILE A 143 23.65 -10.29 14.93
C ILE A 143 23.88 -10.83 16.34
N GLU A 144 24.89 -11.69 16.54
CA GLU A 144 25.24 -12.20 17.86
C GLU A 144 25.69 -11.09 18.83
N VAL A 145 26.37 -10.07 18.33
CA VAL A 145 26.72 -8.87 19.12
C VAL A 145 25.48 -8.05 19.45
N LEU A 146 24.61 -7.77 18.45
CA LEU A 146 23.37 -7.03 18.67
C LEU A 146 22.41 -7.72 19.63
N LYS A 147 22.40 -9.04 19.64
CA LYS A 147 21.59 -9.85 20.58
C LYS A 147 21.91 -9.54 22.06
N GLN A 148 23.13 -9.09 22.37
CA GLN A 148 23.55 -8.74 23.74
C GLN A 148 23.22 -7.29 24.13
N GLN A 149 22.81 -6.46 23.17
CA GLN A 149 22.46 -5.07 23.43
C GLN A 149 21.10 -4.94 24.11
N GLU A 150 20.88 -3.83 24.80
CA GLU A 150 19.58 -3.50 25.36
C GLU A 150 18.60 -3.04 24.29
N LEU A 151 17.30 -3.32 24.48
CA LEU A 151 16.24 -2.85 23.60
C LEU A 151 16.11 -1.34 23.67
N VAL A 152 15.95 -0.70 22.51
CA VAL A 152 15.80 0.75 22.39
C VAL A 152 14.34 1.07 22.08
N LYS A 153 13.71 1.89 22.92
CA LYS A 153 12.28 2.29 22.74
C LYS A 153 12.04 3.15 21.50
N THR A 154 13.04 3.92 21.07
CA THR A 154 12.95 4.80 19.90
C THR A 154 14.20 4.63 19.05
N PRO A 155 14.25 3.59 18.22
CA PRO A 155 15.40 3.30 17.37
C PRO A 155 15.70 4.47 16.41
N LYS A 156 16.98 4.83 16.28
CA LYS A 156 17.45 5.95 15.44
C LYS A 156 18.34 5.51 14.27
N ASN A 157 18.78 4.27 14.29
CA ASN A 157 19.64 3.71 13.26
C ASN A 157 19.32 2.23 13.02
N CYS A 158 19.86 1.68 11.96
CA CYS A 158 19.60 0.29 11.55
C CYS A 158 19.96 -0.73 12.64
N ASP A 159 21.03 -0.51 13.42
CA ASP A 159 21.46 -1.46 14.45
C ASP A 159 20.46 -1.52 15.60
N GLU A 160 19.97 -0.37 16.05
CA GLU A 160 18.94 -0.30 17.08
C GLU A 160 17.62 -0.97 16.63
N TRP A 161 17.25 -0.84 15.36
CA TRP A 161 16.11 -1.55 14.77
C TRP A 161 16.34 -3.06 14.66
N MET A 162 17.59 -3.50 14.48
CA MET A 162 17.92 -4.92 14.36
C MET A 162 17.98 -5.65 15.71
N ILE A 163 18.20 -4.97 16.84
CA ILE A 163 18.30 -5.58 18.18
C ILE A 163 17.09 -6.49 18.50
N PRO A 164 15.83 -6.07 18.37
CA PRO A 164 14.70 -6.95 18.68
C PRO A 164 14.64 -8.17 17.76
N VAL A 165 15.03 -8.05 16.51
CA VAL A 165 15.14 -9.17 15.58
C VAL A 165 16.21 -10.15 16.06
N ALA A 166 17.41 -9.65 16.37
CA ALA A 166 18.52 -10.45 16.85
C ALA A 166 18.18 -11.28 18.11
N LYS A 167 17.36 -10.69 19.01
CA LYS A 167 16.94 -11.36 20.27
C LYS A 167 15.90 -12.45 20.06
N ASN A 168 15.07 -12.35 19.02
CA ASN A 168 13.89 -13.19 18.86
C ASN A 168 13.97 -14.18 17.70
N ILE A 169 14.92 -14.02 16.77
CA ILE A 169 15.08 -14.93 15.64
C ILE A 169 15.94 -16.16 16.02
N ASP A 170 15.56 -17.32 15.48
CA ASP A 170 16.41 -18.50 15.58
C ASP A 170 17.52 -18.47 14.52
N LEU A 171 18.71 -18.08 14.96
CA LEU A 171 19.89 -17.93 14.09
C LEU A 171 20.37 -19.24 13.43
N ASN A 172 19.91 -20.39 13.92
CA ASN A 172 20.28 -21.70 13.38
C ASN A 172 19.37 -22.14 12.23
N ASN A 173 18.23 -21.45 12.03
CA ASN A 173 17.26 -21.79 11.00
C ASN A 173 17.19 -20.75 9.86
N VAL A 174 18.13 -19.80 9.81
CA VAL A 174 18.17 -18.75 8.80
C VAL A 174 19.50 -18.70 8.06
N GLN A 175 19.46 -18.25 6.80
CA GLN A 175 20.63 -17.95 5.99
C GLN A 175 21.17 -16.57 6.35
N PHE A 176 22.46 -16.35 6.17
CA PHE A 176 23.12 -15.07 6.36
C PHE A 176 23.71 -14.57 5.04
N PRO A 177 23.83 -13.22 4.87
CA PRO A 177 23.47 -12.17 5.82
C PRO A 177 21.94 -11.96 5.96
N LEU A 178 21.48 -11.46 7.12
CA LEU A 178 20.18 -10.82 7.24
C LEU A 178 20.27 -9.45 6.58
N ILE A 179 19.16 -8.97 6.03
CA ILE A 179 19.17 -7.71 5.26
C ILE A 179 18.09 -6.78 5.80
N MET A 180 18.48 -5.56 6.15
CA MET A 180 17.55 -4.49 6.49
C MET A 180 17.49 -3.51 5.32
N VAL A 181 16.27 -3.12 4.94
CA VAL A 181 16.00 -2.24 3.80
C VAL A 181 15.22 -1.02 4.27
N GLN A 182 15.54 0.15 3.73
CA GLN A 182 14.77 1.38 3.95
C GLN A 182 13.48 1.39 3.12
N GLU A 183 12.72 0.33 3.22
CA GLU A 183 11.36 0.23 2.71
C GLU A 183 10.43 0.29 3.92
N TYR A 184 9.63 1.34 3.96
CA TYR A 184 8.90 1.72 5.17
C TYR A 184 7.44 1.28 5.13
N GLY A 185 6.89 0.94 6.29
CA GLY A 185 5.46 0.78 6.46
C GLY A 185 4.71 2.09 6.26
N LEU A 186 3.49 2.01 5.76
CA LEU A 186 2.64 3.17 5.53
C LEU A 186 1.42 3.11 6.44
N ASN A 187 1.07 4.25 7.03
CA ASN A 187 -0.01 4.35 8.00
C ASN A 187 -1.35 4.61 7.32
N LEU A 188 -2.21 3.60 7.30
CA LEU A 188 -3.53 3.69 6.67
C LEU A 188 -4.44 4.76 7.32
N PHE A 189 -4.40 4.91 8.64
CA PHE A 189 -5.21 5.90 9.33
C PHE A 189 -4.80 7.32 8.98
N ARG A 190 -3.48 7.59 8.92
CA ARG A 190 -2.97 8.89 8.46
C ARG A 190 -3.33 9.13 7.00
N LEU A 191 -3.25 8.11 6.15
CA LEU A 191 -3.67 8.22 4.75
C LEU A 191 -5.16 8.60 4.67
N ALA A 192 -6.04 7.89 5.37
CA ALA A 192 -7.47 8.15 5.35
C ALA A 192 -7.82 9.56 5.84
N ALA A 193 -7.33 9.92 7.03
CA ALA A 193 -7.62 11.22 7.65
C ALA A 193 -7.00 12.39 6.85
N GLY A 194 -5.74 12.26 6.46
CA GLY A 194 -5.05 13.32 5.71
C GLY A 194 -5.66 13.54 4.34
N THR A 195 -6.00 12.45 3.63
CA THR A 195 -6.67 12.57 2.32
C THR A 195 -8.05 13.21 2.44
N ALA A 196 -8.84 12.85 3.46
CA ALA A 196 -10.14 13.47 3.70
C ALA A 196 -10.00 14.98 3.92
N LEU A 197 -9.10 15.41 4.83
CA LEU A 197 -8.83 16.83 5.09
C LEU A 197 -8.35 17.59 3.85
N MET A 198 -7.48 16.96 3.04
CA MET A 198 -7.01 17.58 1.79
C MET A 198 -8.14 17.75 0.78
N LEU A 199 -8.99 16.74 0.60
CA LEU A 199 -10.13 16.81 -0.31
C LEU A 199 -11.18 17.83 0.15
N GLU A 200 -11.48 17.88 1.45
CA GLU A 200 -12.40 18.87 2.03
C GLU A 200 -11.92 20.32 1.86
N SER A 201 -10.60 20.53 1.74
CA SER A 201 -10.02 21.86 1.50
C SER A 201 -10.11 22.32 0.05
N LEU A 202 -10.50 21.47 -0.90
CA LEU A 202 -10.58 21.77 -2.32
C LEU A 202 -12.02 22.14 -2.72
N GLU A 203 -12.25 23.41 -3.09
CA GLU A 203 -13.55 23.88 -3.59
C GLU A 203 -14.02 23.15 -4.87
N SER A 204 -13.07 22.56 -5.61
CA SER A 204 -13.33 21.81 -6.84
C SER A 204 -13.78 20.37 -6.61
N VAL A 205 -13.80 19.90 -5.35
CA VAL A 205 -14.15 18.53 -5.02
C VAL A 205 -15.42 18.48 -4.17
N THR A 206 -16.37 17.64 -4.58
CA THR A 206 -17.57 17.31 -3.82
C THR A 206 -17.44 15.87 -3.30
N LEU A 207 -17.58 15.68 -1.98
CA LEU A 207 -17.56 14.36 -1.36
C LEU A 207 -18.97 13.90 -1.04
N HIS A 208 -19.39 12.80 -1.64
CA HIS A 208 -20.61 12.10 -1.29
C HIS A 208 -20.28 10.84 -0.49
N MET A 209 -20.11 11.01 0.83
CA MET A 209 -19.96 9.91 1.77
C MET A 209 -21.32 9.24 2.02
N GLU A 210 -21.31 7.98 2.47
CA GLU A 210 -22.51 7.18 2.73
C GLU A 210 -23.47 7.15 1.52
N SER A 211 -22.87 7.15 0.31
CA SER A 211 -23.60 7.28 -0.94
C SER A 211 -23.38 6.06 -1.83
N ILE A 212 -24.44 5.30 -2.04
CA ILE A 212 -24.39 4.05 -2.81
C ILE A 212 -24.83 4.31 -4.24
N VAL A 213 -23.90 4.25 -5.18
CA VAL A 213 -24.22 4.29 -6.61
C VAL A 213 -24.91 2.98 -6.99
N HIS A 214 -26.15 3.10 -7.53
CA HIS A 214 -26.99 1.95 -7.87
C HIS A 214 -27.39 1.89 -9.34
N ASN A 215 -27.23 2.99 -10.10
CA ASN A 215 -27.51 3.01 -11.52
C ASN A 215 -26.56 3.99 -12.24
N ILE A 216 -26.14 3.65 -13.43
CA ILE A 216 -25.31 4.49 -14.30
C ILE A 216 -25.83 4.35 -15.72
N GLN A 217 -26.13 5.49 -16.37
CA GLN A 217 -26.65 5.51 -17.73
C GLN A 217 -25.89 6.51 -18.57
N LYS A 218 -25.71 6.18 -19.86
CA LYS A 218 -25.20 7.11 -20.84
C LYS A 218 -26.36 7.91 -21.42
N ASN A 219 -26.32 9.22 -21.35
CA ASN A 219 -27.28 10.09 -22.01
C ASN A 219 -26.95 10.19 -23.51
N CYS A 220 -27.83 9.63 -24.33
CA CYS A 220 -27.63 9.58 -25.79
C CYS A 220 -27.66 10.96 -26.48
N THR A 221 -28.17 12.01 -25.80
CA THR A 221 -28.32 13.35 -26.39
C THR A 221 -27.06 14.19 -26.29
N ASN A 222 -26.37 14.11 -25.15
CA ASN A 222 -25.20 14.96 -24.87
C ASN A 222 -23.94 14.18 -24.45
N ASP A 223 -23.94 12.86 -24.62
CA ASP A 223 -22.85 11.94 -24.28
C ASP A 223 -22.39 11.96 -22.80
N ALA A 224 -23.22 12.55 -21.92
CA ALA A 224 -22.93 12.61 -20.49
C ALA A 224 -23.27 11.31 -19.76
N TRP A 225 -22.60 11.06 -18.65
CA TRP A 225 -22.94 9.99 -17.72
C TRP A 225 -23.92 10.49 -16.68
N ILE A 226 -25.04 9.80 -16.49
CA ILE A 226 -26.00 10.04 -15.42
C ILE A 226 -25.73 8.99 -14.33
N VAL A 227 -25.36 9.44 -13.13
CA VAL A 227 -25.10 8.61 -11.96
C VAL A 227 -26.24 8.77 -10.98
N SER A 228 -26.95 7.66 -10.69
CA SER A 228 -28.00 7.63 -9.66
C SER A 228 -27.45 6.97 -8.40
N TYR A 229 -27.62 7.62 -7.27
CA TYR A 229 -27.12 7.15 -5.98
C TYR A 229 -28.14 7.33 -4.85
N LEU A 230 -28.04 6.47 -3.83
CA LEU A 230 -28.81 6.57 -2.59
C LEU A 230 -27.96 7.25 -1.53
N LYS A 231 -28.54 8.26 -0.88
CA LYS A 231 -27.99 8.91 0.32
C LYS A 231 -29.14 9.18 1.27
N GLU A 232 -29.01 8.80 2.54
CA GLU A 232 -30.08 8.94 3.54
C GLU A 232 -31.44 8.36 3.06
N ASP A 233 -31.39 7.15 2.44
CA ASP A 233 -32.55 6.47 1.83
C ASP A 233 -33.29 7.26 0.73
N LYS A 234 -32.70 8.33 0.23
CA LYS A 234 -33.24 9.11 -0.89
C LYS A 234 -32.42 8.88 -2.15
N SER A 235 -33.10 8.75 -3.28
CA SER A 235 -32.45 8.64 -4.58
C SER A 235 -32.14 10.02 -5.13
N HIS A 236 -30.92 10.18 -5.60
CA HIS A 236 -30.38 11.38 -6.25
C HIS A 236 -29.83 11.04 -7.61
N GLU A 237 -29.78 12.02 -8.48
CA GLU A 237 -29.21 11.89 -9.81
C GLU A 237 -28.31 13.09 -10.15
N GLU A 238 -27.12 12.83 -10.73
CA GLU A 238 -26.22 13.85 -11.21
C GLU A 238 -25.62 13.47 -12.56
N SER A 239 -25.26 14.49 -13.35
CA SER A 239 -24.71 14.33 -14.70
C SER A 239 -23.23 14.70 -14.75
N PHE A 240 -22.42 13.90 -15.45
CA PHE A 240 -20.97 14.01 -15.53
C PHE A 240 -20.46 13.84 -16.97
N ASP A 241 -19.37 14.53 -17.30
CA ASP A 241 -18.72 14.39 -18.60
C ASP A 241 -17.85 13.11 -18.64
N TYR A 242 -17.24 12.74 -17.50
CA TYR A 242 -16.39 11.55 -17.33
C TYR A 242 -16.78 10.76 -16.09
N LEU A 243 -16.51 9.44 -16.13
CA LEU A 243 -16.72 8.54 -15.02
C LEU A 243 -15.51 7.65 -14.84
N ILE A 244 -15.06 7.53 -13.58
CA ILE A 244 -13.97 6.66 -13.16
C ILE A 244 -14.51 5.61 -12.19
N ASN A 245 -14.35 4.34 -12.56
CA ASN A 245 -14.65 3.22 -11.68
C ASN A 245 -13.41 2.91 -10.81
N ALA A 246 -13.47 3.25 -9.53
CA ALA A 246 -12.44 3.00 -8.51
C ALA A 246 -12.98 2.15 -7.36
N ALA A 247 -13.98 1.30 -7.61
CA ALA A 247 -14.72 0.54 -6.59
C ALA A 247 -13.95 -0.68 -6.02
N GLY A 248 -12.64 -0.80 -6.28
CA GLY A 248 -11.78 -1.84 -5.75
C GLY A 248 -12.28 -3.25 -6.10
N PHE A 249 -12.43 -4.13 -5.12
CA PHE A 249 -12.93 -5.49 -5.36
C PHE A 249 -14.40 -5.52 -5.85
N ARG A 250 -15.13 -4.41 -5.83
CA ARG A 250 -16.48 -4.25 -6.36
C ARG A 250 -16.52 -3.64 -7.76
N THR A 251 -15.37 -3.42 -8.40
CA THR A 251 -15.26 -2.85 -9.75
C THR A 251 -16.21 -3.55 -10.75
N GLY A 252 -16.30 -4.88 -10.72
CA GLY A 252 -17.19 -5.63 -11.60
C GLY A 252 -18.68 -5.25 -11.44
N LYS A 253 -19.15 -4.85 -10.25
CA LYS A 253 -20.52 -4.38 -10.07
C LYS A 253 -20.78 -3.05 -10.77
N ILE A 254 -19.79 -2.17 -10.76
CA ILE A 254 -19.89 -0.88 -11.46
C ILE A 254 -19.77 -1.10 -12.97
N ASP A 255 -18.92 -2.03 -13.44
CA ASP A 255 -18.81 -2.40 -14.85
C ASP A 255 -20.14 -2.97 -15.37
N ASP A 256 -20.86 -3.76 -14.56
CA ASP A 256 -22.21 -4.25 -14.91
C ASP A 256 -23.20 -3.09 -15.08
N LEU A 257 -23.18 -2.08 -14.18
CA LEU A 257 -24.01 -0.87 -14.29
C LEU A 257 -23.67 -0.04 -15.53
N LEU A 258 -22.42 -0.08 -15.98
CA LEU A 258 -21.95 0.60 -17.20
C LEU A 258 -22.34 -0.16 -18.49
N GLY A 259 -22.90 -1.37 -18.39
CA GLY A 259 -23.15 -2.24 -19.53
C GLY A 259 -21.87 -2.76 -20.18
N ALA A 260 -20.74 -2.75 -19.46
CA ALA A 260 -19.43 -3.22 -19.90
C ALA A 260 -18.91 -4.37 -19.00
N PRO A 261 -19.65 -5.50 -18.91
CA PRO A 261 -19.31 -6.56 -17.97
C PRO A 261 -17.92 -7.15 -18.28
N CYS A 262 -17.07 -7.16 -17.26
CA CYS A 262 -15.75 -7.76 -17.33
C CYS A 262 -15.70 -9.03 -16.47
N LYS A 263 -15.08 -10.09 -16.98
CA LYS A 263 -14.81 -11.29 -16.19
C LYS A 263 -13.63 -10.98 -15.25
N ALA A 264 -13.93 -10.71 -14.00
CA ALA A 264 -12.93 -10.50 -12.96
C ALA A 264 -13.00 -11.63 -11.93
N MET A 265 -11.85 -11.94 -11.34
CA MET A 265 -11.72 -12.88 -10.23
C MET A 265 -11.25 -12.10 -8.99
N VAL A 266 -11.91 -12.32 -7.86
CA VAL A 266 -11.50 -11.79 -6.57
C VAL A 266 -11.08 -12.95 -5.69
N GLU A 267 -9.87 -12.88 -5.18
CA GLU A 267 -9.32 -13.83 -4.22
C GLU A 267 -9.29 -13.18 -2.84
N PHE A 268 -9.92 -13.83 -1.86
CA PHE A 268 -9.92 -13.37 -0.48
C PHE A 268 -8.91 -14.17 0.33
N LYS A 269 -7.95 -13.48 0.94
CA LYS A 269 -6.91 -14.06 1.78
C LYS A 269 -7.09 -13.64 3.22
N ALA A 270 -6.82 -14.57 4.14
CA ALA A 270 -6.79 -14.27 5.56
C ALA A 270 -5.45 -13.70 5.98
N ALA A 271 -5.46 -12.77 6.93
CA ALA A 271 -4.31 -12.41 7.73
C ALA A 271 -4.64 -12.63 9.20
N TYR A 272 -3.70 -13.13 9.97
CA TYR A 272 -3.87 -13.32 11.39
C TYR A 272 -3.45 -12.05 12.13
N VAL A 273 -4.35 -11.50 12.93
CA VAL A 273 -4.08 -10.35 13.79
C VAL A 273 -4.23 -10.79 15.24
N SER A 274 -3.24 -10.49 16.06
CA SER A 274 -3.24 -10.79 17.49
C SER A 274 -2.53 -9.68 18.26
N GLN A 275 -2.48 -9.86 19.58
CA GLN A 275 -1.80 -8.98 20.51
C GLN A 275 -0.72 -9.77 21.24
N TRP A 276 0.43 -9.17 21.45
CA TRP A 276 1.55 -9.75 22.18
C TRP A 276 2.22 -8.69 23.03
N ASP A 277 2.33 -8.94 24.32
CA ASP A 277 2.91 -8.00 25.28
C ASP A 277 4.36 -7.60 24.91
N GLY A 278 5.11 -8.52 24.28
CA GLY A 278 6.46 -8.22 23.78
C GLY A 278 6.52 -7.18 22.67
N CYS A 279 5.40 -6.89 21.98
CA CYS A 279 5.30 -5.81 20.98
C CYS A 279 4.91 -4.47 21.60
N ASP A 280 4.37 -4.43 22.81
CA ASP A 280 3.88 -3.19 23.43
C ASP A 280 5.04 -2.27 23.84
N ASP A 281 6.07 -2.85 24.44
CA ASP A 281 7.26 -2.12 24.91
C ASP A 281 8.45 -2.12 23.94
N THR A 282 8.35 -2.83 22.83
CA THR A 282 9.45 -3.05 21.88
C THR A 282 9.09 -2.55 20.48
N CYS A 283 9.95 -1.69 19.95
CA CYS A 283 9.83 -1.20 18.58
C CYS A 283 10.43 -2.23 17.61
N PHE A 284 9.60 -3.11 17.03
CA PHE A 284 10.04 -4.06 16.01
C PHE A 284 10.05 -3.40 14.62
N PRO A 285 11.03 -3.74 13.76
CA PRO A 285 10.90 -3.49 12.32
C PRO A 285 9.85 -4.45 11.75
N GLU A 286 9.46 -4.23 10.52
CA GLU A 286 8.76 -5.26 9.76
C GLU A 286 9.73 -6.40 9.42
N ILE A 287 9.24 -7.65 9.45
CA ILE A 287 10.08 -8.81 9.14
C ILE A 287 9.40 -9.63 8.05
N ILE A 288 10.13 -9.87 6.97
CA ILE A 288 9.68 -10.71 5.85
C ILE A 288 10.55 -11.97 5.83
N PHE A 289 9.89 -13.11 5.96
CA PHE A 289 10.51 -14.42 5.74
C PHE A 289 10.25 -14.83 4.31
N HIS A 290 11.32 -14.99 3.51
CA HIS A 290 11.20 -15.46 2.14
C HIS A 290 10.68 -16.90 2.08
N GLY A 291 9.98 -17.22 1.01
CA GLY A 291 9.43 -18.53 0.72
C GLY A 291 8.77 -18.53 -0.65
N GLU A 292 8.65 -19.69 -1.25
CA GLU A 292 8.04 -19.85 -2.56
C GLU A 292 6.52 -19.65 -2.46
N ARG A 293 6.00 -18.66 -3.20
CA ARG A 293 4.58 -18.32 -3.18
C ARG A 293 3.70 -19.51 -3.55
N GLY A 294 2.63 -19.73 -2.79
CA GLY A 294 1.65 -20.80 -3.02
C GLY A 294 2.09 -22.17 -2.53
N THR A 295 3.24 -22.29 -1.86
CA THR A 295 3.67 -23.52 -1.15
C THR A 295 3.33 -23.42 0.33
N PRO A 296 3.38 -24.55 1.09
CA PRO A 296 3.24 -24.52 2.55
C PRO A 296 4.32 -23.69 3.25
N GLN A 297 5.49 -23.53 2.61
CA GLN A 297 6.61 -22.70 3.06
C GLN A 297 6.61 -21.33 2.36
N GLY A 298 5.44 -20.86 1.93
CA GLY A 298 5.30 -19.56 1.28
C GLY A 298 5.79 -18.41 2.15
N MET A 299 6.08 -17.29 1.51
CA MET A 299 6.53 -16.07 2.19
C MET A 299 5.65 -15.76 3.40
N GLY A 300 6.28 -15.47 4.53
CA GLY A 300 5.63 -15.02 5.76
C GLY A 300 6.06 -13.60 6.11
N GLN A 301 5.19 -12.87 6.77
CA GLN A 301 5.42 -11.49 7.14
C GLN A 301 4.91 -11.22 8.55
N PHE A 302 5.73 -10.57 9.35
CA PHE A 302 5.37 -10.03 10.66
C PHE A 302 5.35 -8.52 10.55
N THR A 303 4.18 -7.92 10.79
CA THR A 303 3.99 -6.47 10.78
C THR A 303 3.52 -6.02 12.16
N PRO A 304 4.33 -5.27 12.92
CA PRO A 304 3.93 -4.73 14.21
C PRO A 304 3.06 -3.48 14.03
N TYR A 305 2.12 -3.30 14.97
CA TYR A 305 1.23 -2.15 15.07
C TYR A 305 1.28 -1.56 16.50
N PRO A 306 0.77 -0.35 16.71
CA PRO A 306 0.67 0.23 18.06
C PRO A 306 -0.13 -0.64 19.05
N ASN A 307 0.13 -0.47 20.34
CA ASN A 307 -0.56 -1.14 21.46
C ASN A 307 -0.39 -2.67 21.46
N GLY A 308 0.79 -3.15 21.07
CA GLY A 308 1.13 -4.56 21.10
C GLY A 308 0.43 -5.43 20.05
N PHE A 309 -0.33 -4.83 19.13
CA PHE A 309 -0.91 -5.57 18.02
C PHE A 309 0.14 -5.93 16.98
N PHE A 310 -0.05 -7.06 16.33
CA PHE A 310 0.74 -7.46 15.18
C PHE A 310 -0.10 -8.25 14.17
N GLN A 311 0.33 -8.24 12.94
CA GLN A 311 -0.24 -9.05 11.87
C GLN A 311 0.77 -10.10 11.41
N LEU A 312 0.31 -11.33 11.29
CA LEU A 312 0.99 -12.36 10.52
C LEU A 312 0.26 -12.54 9.20
N HIS A 313 0.96 -12.32 8.13
CA HIS A 313 0.47 -12.52 6.78
C HIS A 313 1.39 -13.49 6.05
N GLY A 314 0.83 -14.29 5.17
CA GLY A 314 1.59 -15.26 4.38
C GLY A 314 1.10 -15.33 2.95
N MET A 315 1.90 -15.96 2.10
CA MET A 315 1.57 -16.24 0.71
C MET A 315 1.41 -17.74 0.47
N THR A 316 0.98 -18.47 1.51
CA THR A 316 0.65 -19.89 1.41
C THR A 316 -0.72 -20.09 0.77
N LYS A 317 -0.97 -21.27 0.23
CA LYS A 317 -2.28 -21.59 -0.40
C LYS A 317 -3.40 -21.64 0.65
N GLU A 318 -3.08 -22.05 1.86
CA GLU A 318 -4.02 -22.28 2.97
C GLU A 318 -4.68 -21.00 3.48
N ILE A 319 -4.08 -19.83 3.25
CA ILE A 319 -4.68 -18.55 3.65
C ILE A 319 -5.76 -18.06 2.68
N THR A 320 -5.92 -18.69 1.53
CA THR A 320 -6.99 -18.34 0.59
C THR A 320 -8.32 -18.84 1.12
N LEU A 321 -9.21 -17.93 1.52
CA LEU A 321 -10.52 -18.25 2.09
C LEU A 321 -11.48 -18.75 1.02
N TYR A 322 -11.59 -18.02 -0.07
CA TYR A 322 -12.35 -18.41 -1.25
C TYR A 322 -11.97 -17.54 -2.45
N VAL A 323 -12.29 -18.07 -3.62
CA VAL A 323 -12.14 -17.38 -4.90
C VAL A 323 -13.53 -17.21 -5.49
N GLN A 324 -13.92 -15.97 -5.75
CA GLN A 324 -15.18 -15.65 -6.40
C GLN A 324 -14.92 -15.10 -7.80
N ILE A 325 -15.52 -15.74 -8.81
CA ILE A 325 -15.61 -15.18 -10.15
C ILE A 325 -16.75 -14.17 -10.11
N LEU A 326 -16.45 -12.90 -10.25
CA LEU A 326 -17.44 -11.84 -10.44
C LEU A 326 -17.90 -11.93 -11.90
N ARG A 327 -19.19 -12.16 -12.08
CA ARG A 327 -19.86 -12.15 -13.39
C ARG A 327 -20.46 -10.78 -13.62
#